data_a39d5666f4453c7a867ea38f3bd97fb0
#
_entry.id   a39d5666f4453c7a867ea38f3bd97fb0
#
_cell.length_a   1.000
_cell.length_b   1.000
_cell.length_c   1.000
_cell.angle_alpha   90.00
_cell.angle_beta   90.00
_cell.angle_gamma   90.00
#
_symmetry.space_group_name_H-M   'P 1'
#
loop_
_entity.id
_entity.type
_entity.pdbx_description
1 polymer ?
#
loop_
_entity_poly.entity_id
_entity_poly.type
_entity_poly.pdbx_seq_one_letter_code
_entity_poly.pdbx_strand_id
1 'polypeptide(L)'
;MKLFQPIQGSIESKETQENLIDRGQLQVNVTSSVNAFPVKEARISISYTGIPESILEQVVTDSSGQTELVELNAPPEEWSLDENEERQPYSEYTLNIEAEGFESISVPGTEILANTKAIQNIRMKQKDQSREEEQVFVIPAHTLYGNYPPKIAEEEIKPVN
;
A
#
# COMPACT_ATOMS: atom_id res chain seq x y z
N MET A 1 18.74 -50.07 10.95
CA MET A 1 17.51 -49.76 10.24
C MET A 1 16.65 -48.79 11.01
N LYS A 2 16.43 -49.06 12.30
CA LYS A 2 15.59 -48.17 13.11
C LYS A 2 16.12 -46.75 13.24
N LEU A 3 17.44 -46.61 13.13
CA LEU A 3 18.07 -45.30 13.27
C LEU A 3 17.78 -44.34 12.09
N PHE A 4 17.40 -44.89 10.93
CA PHE A 4 17.15 -44.05 9.77
C PHE A 4 15.78 -43.41 9.77
N GLN A 5 14.80 -44.03 10.45
CA GLN A 5 13.44 -43.51 10.46
C GLN A 5 13.29 -42.13 11.10
N PRO A 6 13.90 -41.89 12.28
CA PRO A 6 13.81 -40.54 12.85
C PRO A 6 14.46 -39.47 11.99
N ILE A 7 15.55 -39.86 11.31
CA ILE A 7 16.25 -38.89 10.42
C ILE A 7 15.40 -38.57 9.21
N GLN A 8 14.76 -39.56 8.64
CA GLN A 8 13.88 -39.38 7.50
C GLN A 8 12.67 -38.50 7.88
N GLY A 9 12.12 -38.75 9.06
CA GLY A 9 11.02 -37.93 9.54
C GLY A 9 11.41 -36.45 9.72
N SER A 10 12.62 -36.23 10.22
CA SER A 10 13.13 -34.86 10.37
C SER A 10 13.31 -34.16 9.01
N ILE A 11 13.82 -34.90 8.03
CA ILE A 11 14.01 -34.36 6.68
C ILE A 11 12.67 -34.04 6.05
N GLU A 12 11.72 -34.91 6.17
CA GLU A 12 10.38 -34.68 5.64
C GLU A 12 9.72 -33.47 6.28
N SER A 13 9.92 -33.29 7.57
CA SER A 13 9.39 -32.13 8.26
C SER A 13 9.99 -30.83 7.72
N LYS A 14 11.28 -30.85 7.44
CA LYS A 14 11.93 -29.67 6.86
C LYS A 14 11.45 -29.37 5.47
N GLU A 15 11.32 -30.40 4.66
CA GLU A 15 10.81 -30.23 3.31
C GLU A 15 9.40 -29.67 3.33
N THR A 16 8.57 -30.17 4.23
CA THR A 16 7.21 -29.67 4.37
C THR A 16 7.20 -28.20 4.76
N GLN A 17 8.12 -27.81 5.64
CA GLN A 17 8.20 -26.40 6.05
C GLN A 17 8.70 -25.50 4.93
N GLU A 18 9.62 -25.98 4.14
CA GLU A 18 10.13 -25.19 3.02
C GLU A 18 9.07 -24.99 1.95
N ASN A 19 8.16 -25.93 1.83
CA ASN A 19 7.09 -25.86 0.85
C ASN A 19 5.89 -25.04 1.31
N LEU A 20 5.97 -24.40 2.49
CA LEU A 20 4.87 -23.59 3.00
C LEU A 20 4.90 -22.15 2.52
N ILE A 21 5.82 -21.81 1.62
CA ILE A 21 5.94 -20.45 1.10
C ILE A 21 5.89 -20.50 -0.42
N ASP A 22 4.90 -19.86 -0.97
CA ASP A 22 4.79 -19.65 -2.40
C ASP A 22 5.09 -18.19 -2.71
N ARG A 23 4.91 -17.80 -3.95
CA ARG A 23 5.17 -16.44 -4.39
C ARG A 23 4.04 -15.91 -5.24
N GLY A 24 3.73 -14.64 -5.03
CA GLY A 24 2.84 -13.91 -5.90
C GLY A 24 3.59 -12.73 -6.51
N GLN A 25 2.96 -12.04 -7.41
CA GLN A 25 3.56 -10.90 -8.10
C GLN A 25 2.76 -9.64 -7.86
N LEU A 26 3.46 -8.52 -7.78
CA LEU A 26 2.84 -7.22 -7.60
C LEU A 26 3.35 -6.27 -8.67
N GLN A 27 2.44 -5.52 -9.26
CA GLN A 27 2.77 -4.40 -10.13
C GLN A 27 2.05 -3.16 -9.59
N VAL A 28 2.74 -2.05 -9.52
CA VAL A 28 2.15 -0.80 -9.03
C VAL A 28 2.07 0.19 -10.19
N ASN A 29 0.90 0.78 -10.36
CA ASN A 29 0.68 1.83 -11.35
C ASN A 29 0.41 3.12 -10.62
N VAL A 30 1.20 4.16 -10.90
CA VAL A 30 1.08 5.43 -10.20
C VAL A 30 0.69 6.53 -11.17
N THR A 31 -0.41 7.21 -10.85
CA THR A 31 -0.89 8.33 -11.66
C THR A 31 -1.12 9.54 -10.78
N SER A 32 -1.13 10.71 -11.40
CA SER A 32 -1.48 11.95 -10.71
C SER A 32 -2.99 11.99 -10.49
N SER A 33 -3.42 12.56 -9.37
CA SER A 33 -4.84 12.73 -9.07
C SER A 33 -5.49 13.73 -10.03
N VAL A 34 -4.69 14.62 -10.63
CA VAL A 34 -5.18 15.58 -11.61
C VAL A 34 -4.84 15.07 -13.01
N ASN A 35 -5.84 14.88 -13.85
CA ASN A 35 -5.70 14.44 -15.24
C ASN A 35 -5.10 13.05 -15.42
N ALA A 36 -4.87 12.32 -14.35
CA ALA A 36 -4.37 10.94 -14.39
C ALA A 36 -3.08 10.75 -15.18
N PHE A 37 -2.18 11.75 -15.16
CA PHE A 37 -0.88 11.60 -15.80
C PHE A 37 -0.07 10.50 -15.11
N PRO A 38 0.70 9.72 -15.86
CA PRO A 38 1.59 8.76 -15.24
C PRO A 38 2.68 9.49 -14.44
N VAL A 39 2.96 8.98 -13.24
CA VAL A 39 4.01 9.54 -12.39
C VAL A 39 5.24 8.67 -12.54
N LYS A 40 6.24 9.19 -13.23
CA LYS A 40 7.50 8.47 -13.43
C LYS A 40 8.43 8.70 -12.24
N GLU A 41 9.32 7.76 -12.03
CA GLU A 41 10.32 7.84 -10.97
C GLU A 41 9.73 7.94 -9.57
N ALA A 42 8.51 7.47 -9.41
CA ALA A 42 7.94 7.30 -8.09
C ALA A 42 8.61 6.12 -7.42
N ARG A 43 9.08 6.32 -6.19
CA ARG A 43 9.77 5.28 -5.46
C ARG A 43 8.79 4.58 -4.54
N ILE A 44 8.71 3.28 -4.69
CA ILE A 44 7.82 2.46 -3.88
C ILE A 44 8.67 1.57 -2.98
N SER A 45 8.50 1.70 -1.67
CA SER A 45 9.14 0.84 -0.69
C SER A 45 8.10 -0.15 -0.20
N ILE A 46 8.44 -1.43 -0.23
CA ILE A 46 7.53 -2.50 0.15
C ILE A 46 8.02 -3.12 1.45
N SER A 47 7.15 -3.19 2.44
CA SER A 47 7.48 -3.77 3.74
C SER A 47 6.32 -4.64 4.20
N TYR A 48 6.56 -5.51 5.21
CA TYR A 48 5.46 -6.25 5.82
C TYR A 48 4.54 -5.30 6.55
N THR A 49 3.25 -5.53 6.44
CA THR A 49 2.27 -4.73 7.16
C THR A 49 2.49 -4.91 8.67
N GLY A 50 2.62 -3.78 9.36
CA GLY A 50 2.90 -3.79 10.79
C GLY A 50 4.37 -3.72 11.16
N ILE A 51 5.27 -3.84 10.17
CA ILE A 51 6.71 -3.76 10.42
C ILE A 51 7.32 -2.81 9.39
N PRO A 52 7.09 -1.50 9.51
CA PRO A 52 7.48 -0.54 8.47
C PRO A 52 8.98 -0.41 8.25
N GLU A 53 9.80 -0.77 9.23
CA GLU A 53 11.25 -0.70 9.08
C GLU A 53 11.82 -1.89 8.31
N SER A 54 11.02 -2.92 8.04
CA SER A 54 11.49 -4.10 7.30
C SER A 54 11.28 -3.92 5.81
N ILE A 55 12.02 -3.00 5.21
CA ILE A 55 11.91 -2.77 3.77
C ILE A 55 12.47 -3.98 3.03
N LEU A 56 11.60 -4.65 2.28
CA LEU A 56 11.96 -5.86 1.54
C LEU A 56 12.42 -5.56 0.12
N GLU A 57 11.77 -4.58 -0.52
CA GLU A 57 12.03 -4.22 -1.90
C GLU A 57 11.79 -2.74 -2.09
N GLN A 58 12.53 -2.16 -3.02
CA GLN A 58 12.27 -0.81 -3.48
C GLN A 58 12.28 -0.82 -5.00
N VAL A 59 11.23 -0.28 -5.58
CA VAL A 59 11.11 -0.22 -7.03
C VAL A 59 10.69 1.18 -7.44
N VAL A 60 10.91 1.48 -8.71
CA VAL A 60 10.66 2.83 -9.25
C VAL A 60 9.78 2.69 -10.48
N THR A 61 8.86 3.64 -10.66
CA THR A 61 8.00 3.63 -11.84
C THR A 61 8.75 4.11 -13.07
N ASP A 62 8.36 3.59 -14.22
CA ASP A 62 8.90 3.99 -15.51
C ASP A 62 8.12 5.20 -16.07
N SER A 63 8.35 5.54 -17.33
CA SER A 63 7.69 6.66 -17.97
C SER A 63 6.17 6.49 -18.12
N SER A 64 5.69 5.26 -18.02
CA SER A 64 4.27 4.96 -18.04
C SER A 64 3.65 4.98 -16.64
N GLY A 65 4.44 5.24 -15.62
CA GLY A 65 3.98 5.21 -14.24
C GLY A 65 3.84 3.82 -13.68
N GLN A 66 4.46 2.83 -14.30
CA GLN A 66 4.35 1.44 -13.88
C GLN A 66 5.67 0.92 -13.36
N THR A 67 5.61 0.05 -12.37
CA THR A 67 6.80 -0.67 -11.90
C THR A 67 6.96 -1.96 -12.69
N GLU A 68 8.14 -2.54 -12.63
CA GLU A 68 8.29 -3.91 -13.05
C GLU A 68 7.54 -4.82 -12.07
N LEU A 69 7.40 -6.07 -12.42
CA LEU A 69 6.76 -7.05 -11.55
C LEU A 69 7.68 -7.39 -10.40
N VAL A 70 7.14 -7.32 -9.19
CA VAL A 70 7.89 -7.65 -7.97
C VAL A 70 7.36 -8.97 -7.44
N GLU A 71 8.27 -9.90 -7.17
CA GLU A 71 7.88 -11.17 -6.57
C GLU A 71 7.95 -11.06 -5.06
N LEU A 72 6.87 -11.43 -4.40
CA LEU A 72 6.75 -11.36 -2.96
C LEU A 72 6.26 -12.70 -2.42
N ASN A 73 6.66 -13.01 -1.20
CA ASN A 73 6.25 -14.24 -0.56
C ASN A 73 4.74 -14.24 -0.28
N ALA A 74 4.14 -15.40 -0.45
CA ALA A 74 2.72 -15.61 -0.17
C ALA A 74 2.54 -16.99 0.46
N PRO A 75 1.45 -17.20 1.21
CA PRO A 75 1.16 -18.54 1.75
C PRO A 75 0.89 -19.52 0.62
N PRO A 76 0.91 -20.82 0.92
CA PRO A 76 0.69 -21.85 -0.11
C PRO A 76 -0.62 -21.64 -0.86
N GLU A 77 -0.59 -21.86 -2.15
CA GLU A 77 -1.76 -21.72 -3.00
C GLU A 77 -2.91 -22.60 -2.51
N GLU A 78 -2.56 -23.75 -1.98
CA GLU A 78 -3.55 -24.71 -1.47
C GLU A 78 -4.50 -24.09 -0.46
N TRP A 79 -4.02 -23.15 0.33
CA TRP A 79 -4.85 -22.50 1.34
C TRP A 79 -5.98 -21.67 0.72
N SER A 80 -5.77 -21.17 -0.48
CA SER A 80 -6.81 -20.40 -1.16
C SER A 80 -7.82 -21.30 -1.87
N LEU A 81 -7.48 -22.56 -2.06
CA LEU A 81 -8.33 -23.50 -2.78
C LEU A 81 -9.17 -24.40 -1.87
N ASP A 82 -8.88 -24.40 -0.57
CA ASP A 82 -9.58 -25.26 0.38
C ASP A 82 -10.59 -24.44 1.20
N GLU A 83 -11.86 -24.71 1.00
CA GLU A 83 -12.92 -23.98 1.69
C GLU A 83 -12.93 -24.21 3.20
N ASN A 84 -12.25 -25.24 3.66
CA ASN A 84 -12.17 -25.53 5.09
C ASN A 84 -10.93 -24.97 5.74
N GLU A 85 -10.07 -24.32 4.96
CA GLU A 85 -8.84 -23.74 5.50
C GLU A 85 -9.16 -22.44 6.24
N GLU A 86 -8.74 -22.37 7.49
CA GLU A 86 -9.01 -21.18 8.31
C GLU A 86 -7.84 -20.20 8.31
N ARG A 87 -6.70 -20.59 7.76
CA ARG A 87 -5.54 -19.71 7.70
C ARG A 87 -5.69 -18.73 6.55
N GLN A 88 -5.20 -17.51 6.76
CA GLN A 88 -5.25 -16.46 5.75
C GLN A 88 -4.45 -16.89 4.52
N PRO A 89 -5.07 -16.94 3.33
CA PRO A 89 -4.39 -17.43 2.12
C PRO A 89 -3.51 -16.39 1.42
N TYR A 90 -3.34 -15.22 1.99
CA TYR A 90 -2.55 -14.14 1.40
C TYR A 90 -1.63 -13.52 2.43
N SER A 91 -0.56 -12.89 1.95
CA SER A 91 0.33 -12.07 2.79
C SER A 91 -0.04 -10.62 2.58
N GLU A 92 0.15 -9.78 3.60
CA GLU A 92 -0.15 -8.37 3.53
C GLU A 92 1.12 -7.54 3.58
N TYR A 93 1.21 -6.62 2.65
CA TYR A 93 2.36 -5.73 2.54
C TYR A 93 1.91 -4.28 2.57
N THR A 94 2.78 -3.42 3.06
CA THR A 94 2.55 -1.98 3.06
C THR A 94 3.44 -1.36 1.99
N LEU A 95 2.82 -0.52 1.16
CA LEU A 95 3.53 0.21 0.12
C LEU A 95 3.65 1.66 0.55
N ASN A 96 4.87 2.19 0.54
CA ASN A 96 5.10 3.61 0.77
C ASN A 96 5.59 4.22 -0.53
N ILE A 97 4.83 5.15 -1.06
CA ILE A 97 5.10 5.74 -2.37
C ILE A 97 5.53 7.20 -2.19
N GLU A 98 6.66 7.54 -2.77
CA GLU A 98 7.20 8.90 -2.75
C GLU A 98 7.59 9.32 -4.16
N ALA A 99 7.23 10.53 -4.53
CA ALA A 99 7.62 11.09 -5.80
C ALA A 99 7.82 12.59 -5.63
N GLU A 100 8.80 13.13 -6.34
CA GLU A 100 9.10 14.55 -6.25
C GLU A 100 7.91 15.38 -6.71
N GLY A 101 7.51 16.35 -5.89
CA GLY A 101 6.37 17.20 -6.22
C GLY A 101 5.02 16.61 -5.81
N PHE A 102 5.00 15.45 -5.18
CA PHE A 102 3.77 14.79 -4.77
C PHE A 102 3.78 14.49 -3.28
N GLU A 103 2.60 14.44 -2.71
CA GLU A 103 2.44 14.04 -1.30
C GLU A 103 2.67 12.53 -1.20
N SER A 104 3.41 12.12 -0.18
CA SER A 104 3.70 10.70 0.03
C SER A 104 2.43 9.96 0.43
N ILE A 105 2.33 8.72 0.01
CA ILE A 105 1.18 7.87 0.32
C ILE A 105 1.66 6.56 0.94
N SER A 106 0.95 6.12 1.96
CA SER A 106 1.16 4.80 2.55
C SER A 106 -0.09 3.97 2.35
N VAL A 107 0.08 2.78 1.78
CA VAL A 107 -1.03 1.87 1.48
C VAL A 107 -0.78 0.56 2.22
N PRO A 108 -1.36 0.39 3.41
CA PRO A 108 -1.22 -0.87 4.14
C PRO A 108 -2.19 -1.92 3.62
N GLY A 109 -1.88 -3.18 3.89
CA GLY A 109 -2.81 -4.27 3.62
C GLY A 109 -2.96 -4.65 2.16
N THR A 110 -1.90 -4.45 1.36
CA THR A 110 -1.91 -4.94 -0.02
C THR A 110 -1.75 -6.46 0.03
N GLU A 111 -2.73 -7.17 -0.49
CA GLU A 111 -2.79 -8.63 -0.40
C GLU A 111 -2.10 -9.30 -1.58
N ILE A 112 -1.24 -10.25 -1.28
CA ILE A 112 -0.53 -11.02 -2.29
C ILE A 112 -0.86 -12.49 -2.12
N LEU A 113 -1.44 -13.07 -3.15
CA LEU A 113 -1.76 -14.50 -3.20
C LEU A 113 -0.76 -15.23 -4.07
N ALA A 114 -0.56 -16.49 -3.77
CA ALA A 114 0.35 -17.33 -4.53
C ALA A 114 -0.07 -17.44 -5.99
N ASN A 115 0.91 -17.45 -6.85
CA ASN A 115 0.73 -17.64 -8.31
C ASN A 115 -0.25 -16.65 -8.95
N THR A 116 -0.40 -15.48 -8.34
CA THR A 116 -1.34 -14.46 -8.79
C THR A 116 -0.61 -13.14 -9.00
N LYS A 117 -1.03 -12.39 -9.99
CA LYS A 117 -0.50 -11.04 -10.23
C LYS A 117 -1.48 -10.03 -9.67
N ALA A 118 -1.04 -9.30 -8.66
CA ALA A 118 -1.80 -8.21 -8.07
C ALA A 118 -1.41 -6.90 -8.74
N ILE A 119 -2.38 -6.08 -9.05
CA ILE A 119 -2.14 -4.75 -9.60
C ILE A 119 -2.69 -3.72 -8.63
N GLN A 120 -1.81 -2.85 -8.17
CA GLN A 120 -2.19 -1.79 -7.24
C GLN A 120 -2.14 -0.46 -7.97
N ASN A 121 -3.28 0.19 -8.08
CA ASN A 121 -3.36 1.50 -8.73
C ASN A 121 -3.36 2.59 -7.67
N ILE A 122 -2.41 3.52 -7.79
CA ILE A 122 -2.20 4.58 -6.82
C ILE A 122 -2.40 5.92 -7.51
N ARG A 123 -3.11 6.81 -6.85
CA ARG A 123 -3.26 8.19 -7.31
C ARG A 123 -2.56 9.11 -6.32
N MET A 124 -1.57 9.85 -6.80
CA MET A 124 -0.81 10.76 -5.96
C MET A 124 -1.27 12.19 -6.15
N LYS A 125 -1.35 12.90 -5.05
CA LYS A 125 -1.75 14.29 -5.05
C LYS A 125 -0.51 15.16 -5.11
N GLN A 126 -0.53 16.17 -5.98
CA GLN A 126 0.59 17.10 -6.10
C GLN A 126 0.68 17.98 -4.87
N LYS A 127 1.88 18.29 -4.47
CA LYS A 127 2.13 19.27 -3.42
C LYS A 127 1.87 20.64 -3.99
N ASP A 128 1.23 21.47 -3.19
CA ASP A 128 0.93 22.83 -3.59
C ASP A 128 1.32 23.74 -2.43
N GLN A 129 2.43 24.42 -2.59
CA GLN A 129 2.96 25.26 -1.53
C GLN A 129 2.04 26.44 -1.20
N SER A 130 1.41 27.01 -2.19
CA SER A 130 0.46 28.07 -1.93
C SER A 130 -0.77 27.54 -1.23
N ARG A 131 -1.06 26.29 -1.43
CA ARG A 131 -2.19 25.66 -0.81
C ARG A 131 -1.91 25.27 0.64
N GLU A 132 -0.68 25.04 1.01
CA GLU A 132 -0.34 24.80 2.40
C GLU A 132 -0.72 26.00 3.26
N GLU A 133 -0.45 27.19 2.75
CA GLU A 133 -0.86 28.41 3.45
C GLU A 133 -2.38 28.52 3.52
N GLU A 134 -3.05 28.19 2.45
CA GLU A 134 -4.49 28.21 2.43
C GLU A 134 -5.10 27.19 3.37
N GLN A 135 -4.50 26.05 3.50
CA GLN A 135 -5.01 25.02 4.39
C GLN A 135 -4.98 25.47 5.84
N VAL A 136 -3.92 26.11 6.23
CA VAL A 136 -3.84 26.66 7.58
C VAL A 136 -4.92 27.69 7.80
N PHE A 137 -5.25 28.42 6.75
CA PHE A 137 -6.21 29.48 6.83
C PHE A 137 -7.63 28.97 6.73
N VAL A 138 -7.90 27.99 5.89
CA VAL A 138 -9.23 27.47 5.62
C VAL A 138 -9.76 26.54 6.69
N ILE A 139 -8.90 25.73 7.26
CA ILE A 139 -9.32 24.77 8.25
C ILE A 139 -10.16 25.38 9.37
N PRO A 140 -9.77 26.49 9.97
CA PRO A 140 -10.61 27.06 11.00
C PRO A 140 -11.98 27.48 10.51
N ALA A 141 -12.07 27.90 9.28
CA ALA A 141 -13.28 28.37 8.74
C ALA A 141 -14.22 27.29 8.40
N HIS A 142 -13.65 26.20 8.06
CA HIS A 142 -14.35 25.29 7.41
C HIS A 142 -15.16 24.39 8.14
N THR A 143 -14.92 24.32 9.15
CA THR A 143 -15.56 23.40 9.81
C THR A 143 -17.00 23.54 9.90
N LEU A 144 -17.35 23.78 9.46
CA LEU A 144 -18.48 23.76 9.67
C LEU A 144 -19.40 23.90 9.11
N TYR A 145 -19.51 24.34 8.62
CA TYR A 145 -20.29 24.66 8.13
C TYR A 145 -21.17 24.54 8.09
N GLY A 146 -20.64 24.39 8.09
CA GLY A 146 -21.72 24.40 7.76
C GLY A 146 -22.85 24.86 8.38
N ASN A 147 -22.92 25.03 9.14
CA ASN A 147 -23.94 25.48 9.75
C ASN A 147 -23.81 26.67 10.33
N TYR A 148 -23.25 27.27 10.17
CA TYR A 148 -22.97 28.28 10.62
C TYR A 148 -23.61 29.32 10.36
N PRO A 149 -24.14 29.90 10.59
CA PRO A 149 -24.89 30.86 10.20
C PRO A 149 -24.44 32.08 9.90
N PRO A 150 -24.24 32.33 9.96
CA PRO A 150 -23.70 33.08 9.76
C PRO A 150 -23.43 33.88 9.54
N LYS A 151 -23.27 34.04 9.58
CA LYS A 151 -22.59 34.53 9.61
C LYS A 151 -22.25 35.13 9.36
N ILE A 152 -22.39 35.35 9.50
CA ILE A 152 -21.77 35.84 9.58
C ILE A 152 -21.88 36.55 9.19
N ALA A 153 -22.28 36.76 9.30
CA ALA A 153 -21.93 37.21 9.07
C ALA A 153 -22.19 37.86 8.81
N GLU A 154 -22.24 37.69 8.78
CA GLU A 154 -21.93 37.96 8.77
C GLU A 154 -21.87 38.34 8.94
N GLU A 155 -21.92 38.56 9.26
CA GLU A 155 -21.37 38.66 9.65
C GLU A 155 -20.87 38.60 9.84
N GLU A 156 -20.81 38.81 10.09
CA GLU A 156 -20.09 38.63 10.48
C GLU A 156 -19.56 38.81 10.24
N ILE A 157 -19.78 39.18 10.06
CA ILE A 157 -19.17 39.51 10.09
C ILE A 157 -19.28 40.42 9.92
N LYS A 158 -19.62 40.86 10.19
CA LYS A 158 -19.66 41.73 10.37
C LYS A 158 -19.47 42.50 10.66
N PRO A 159 -19.47 42.80 10.87
CA PRO A 159 -19.23 43.59 11.38
C PRO A 159 -19.12 44.23 11.55
N VAL A 160 -19.30 44.25 11.76
CA VAL A 160 -19.12 44.58 12.04
C VAL A 160 -19.28 44.92 11.78
N ASN A 161 -19.78 45.03 11.85
CA ASN A 161 -19.81 45.19 11.80
C ASN A 161 -19.58 45.33 11.73
#